data_c5b3c9783f1ddfa256602a0ef1036d68
#
_entry.id   c5b3c9783f1ddfa256602a0ef1036d68
#
_cell.length_a   1.000
_cell.length_b   1.000
_cell.length_c   1.000
_cell.angle_alpha   90.00
_cell.angle_beta   90.00
_cell.angle_gamma   90.00
#
_symmetry.space_group_name_H-M   'P 1'
#
loop_
_entity.id
_entity.type
_entity.pdbx_description
1 polymer ?
#
loop_
_entity_poly.entity_id
_entity_poly.type
_entity_poly.pdbx_seq_one_letter_code
_entity_poly.pdbx_strand_id
1 'polypeptide(L)'
;IIGWQLDNEPAVQFDYNLKAELAFRDFLRAKYNNDIQLLNNAWGTAFWSEVYSSFDEITLPKRVQMFMNHHQILDYRRFAASQTNDFLNEQCLLIKKYAKNQWVTTNYIPNYDEGHIGGSPSLDFQSYTRYMVYGDNEGIGRRGYRVGNPLRIAWANDFFRPIQGTYGVMELQPGQVN
;
A
#
# COMPACT_ATOMS: atom_id res chain seq x y z
N ILE A 1 19.03 1.07 -22.31
CA ILE A 1 18.02 1.03 -21.22
C ILE A 1 17.06 -0.10 -21.53
N ILE A 2 16.93 -1.05 -20.63
CA ILE A 2 16.06 -2.24 -20.78
C ILE A 2 14.74 -2.10 -20.01
N GLY A 3 14.71 -1.21 -19.02
CA GLY A 3 13.53 -0.99 -18.19
C GLY A 3 13.69 0.21 -17.25
N TRP A 4 12.61 0.49 -16.52
CA TRP A 4 12.48 1.63 -15.62
C TRP A 4 11.96 1.18 -14.26
N GLN A 5 12.60 1.66 -13.21
CA GLN A 5 12.05 1.62 -11.87
C GLN A 5 11.40 2.96 -11.57
N LEU A 6 10.11 2.93 -11.25
CA LEU A 6 9.37 4.10 -10.80
C LEU A 6 9.60 4.30 -9.32
N ASP A 7 9.79 5.55 -8.93
CA ASP A 7 9.95 5.91 -7.54
C ASP A 7 10.95 5.02 -6.78
N ASN A 8 11.11 5.23 -5.49
CA ASN A 8 11.90 4.35 -4.64
C ASN A 8 11.12 4.03 -3.38
N GLU A 9 10.86 2.74 -3.17
CA GLU A 9 10.20 2.25 -1.96
C GLU A 9 8.91 3.02 -1.64
N PRO A 10 7.97 3.12 -2.60
CA PRO A 10 6.76 3.91 -2.40
C PRO A 10 5.97 3.36 -1.23
N ALA A 11 5.64 4.25 -0.30
CA ALA A 11 4.86 3.93 0.89
C ALA A 11 3.50 4.62 0.86
N VAL A 12 2.53 4.03 1.54
CA VAL A 12 1.22 4.67 1.71
C VAL A 12 1.35 5.91 2.58
N GLN A 13 0.90 7.05 2.07
CA GLN A 13 0.87 8.30 2.81
C GLN A 13 -0.52 8.56 3.38
N PHE A 14 -0.59 8.84 4.68
CA PHE A 14 -1.83 9.22 5.36
C PHE A 14 -1.90 10.72 5.52
N ASP A 15 -2.75 11.37 4.75
CA ASP A 15 -2.95 12.81 4.76
C ASP A 15 -4.30 13.18 5.42
N TYR A 16 -4.27 14.19 6.28
CA TYR A 16 -5.42 14.61 7.09
C TYR A 16 -5.88 16.03 6.79
N ASN A 17 -5.51 16.57 5.63
CA ASN A 17 -5.97 17.88 5.20
C ASN A 17 -7.37 17.80 4.56
N LEU A 18 -7.95 18.99 4.29
CA LEU A 18 -9.30 19.10 3.71
C LEU A 18 -9.40 18.44 2.32
N LYS A 19 -8.34 18.51 1.49
CA LYS A 19 -8.36 17.87 0.17
C LYS A 19 -8.44 16.36 0.27
N ALA A 20 -7.68 15.77 1.20
CA ALA A 20 -7.74 14.34 1.47
C ALA A 20 -9.13 13.93 2.00
N GLU A 21 -9.75 14.75 2.84
CA GLU A 21 -11.10 14.47 3.35
C GLU A 21 -12.14 14.48 2.22
N LEU A 22 -12.11 15.46 1.35
CA LEU A 22 -13.02 15.54 0.20
C LEU A 22 -12.80 14.36 -0.75
N ALA A 23 -11.56 14.05 -1.08
CA ALA A 23 -11.24 12.90 -1.94
C ALA A 23 -11.63 11.56 -1.30
N PHE A 24 -11.51 11.42 0.02
CA PHE A 24 -11.98 10.23 0.74
C PHE A 24 -13.50 10.09 0.67
N ARG A 25 -14.27 11.19 0.79
CA ARG A 25 -15.73 11.17 0.60
C ARG A 25 -16.10 10.73 -0.81
N ASP A 26 -15.39 11.18 -1.83
CA ASP A 26 -15.62 10.76 -3.21
C ASP A 26 -15.28 9.29 -3.43
N PHE A 27 -14.18 8.80 -2.84
CA PHE A 27 -13.85 7.38 -2.81
C PHE A 27 -14.97 6.55 -2.17
N LEU A 28 -15.52 7.00 -1.03
CA LEU A 28 -16.63 6.31 -0.36
C LEU A 28 -17.91 6.33 -1.19
N ARG A 29 -18.25 7.47 -1.83
CA ARG A 29 -19.38 7.54 -2.75
C ARG A 29 -19.27 6.51 -3.87
N ALA A 30 -18.11 6.41 -4.49
CA ALA A 30 -17.87 5.43 -5.54
C ALA A 30 -17.97 4.00 -5.00
N LYS A 31 -17.36 3.72 -3.84
CA LYS A 31 -17.36 2.39 -3.23
C LYS A 31 -18.74 1.90 -2.83
N TYR A 32 -19.58 2.78 -2.31
CA TYR A 32 -20.91 2.47 -1.79
C TYR A 32 -22.04 2.90 -2.74
N ASN A 33 -21.77 3.05 -4.03
CA ASN A 33 -22.74 3.39 -5.07
C ASN A 33 -23.54 4.67 -4.77
N ASN A 34 -22.95 5.62 -4.08
CA ASN A 34 -23.57 6.85 -3.58
C ASN A 34 -24.81 6.59 -2.67
N ASP A 35 -24.85 5.43 -2.01
CA ASP A 35 -25.88 5.05 -1.06
C ASP A 35 -25.33 5.06 0.37
N ILE A 36 -25.73 6.05 1.16
CA ILE A 36 -25.26 6.22 2.54
C ILE A 36 -25.74 5.09 3.45
N GLN A 37 -26.85 4.42 3.14
CA GLN A 37 -27.35 3.29 3.93
C GLN A 37 -26.44 2.06 3.74
N LEU A 38 -25.90 1.83 2.54
CA LEU A 38 -24.93 0.77 2.31
C LEU A 38 -23.66 1.02 3.14
N LEU A 39 -23.19 2.26 3.20
CA LEU A 39 -22.04 2.61 4.06
C LEU A 39 -22.37 2.38 5.55
N ASN A 40 -23.50 2.91 6.03
CA ASN A 40 -23.92 2.76 7.42
C ASN A 40 -24.00 1.29 7.84
N ASN A 41 -24.57 0.46 6.99
CA ASN A 41 -24.66 -0.99 7.23
C ASN A 41 -23.29 -1.65 7.24
N ALA A 42 -22.41 -1.31 6.29
CA ALA A 42 -21.08 -1.88 6.18
C ALA A 42 -20.18 -1.47 7.37
N TRP A 43 -20.31 -0.26 7.86
CA TRP A 43 -19.55 0.25 8.99
C TRP A 43 -20.18 -0.09 10.35
N GLY A 44 -21.42 -0.56 10.38
CA GLY A 44 -22.15 -0.89 11.63
C GLY A 44 -22.40 0.36 12.47
N THR A 45 -22.66 1.51 11.85
CA THR A 45 -22.73 2.82 12.54
C THR A 45 -23.86 2.91 13.56
N ALA A 46 -24.90 2.11 13.44
CA ALA A 46 -26.00 2.07 14.39
C ALA A 46 -25.59 1.64 15.80
N PHE A 47 -24.47 0.92 15.95
CA PHE A 47 -24.05 0.37 17.24
C PHE A 47 -23.81 1.46 18.31
N TRP A 48 -23.21 2.60 17.91
CA TRP A 48 -22.95 3.73 18.80
C TRP A 48 -23.81 4.95 18.46
N SER A 49 -24.90 4.78 17.69
CA SER A 49 -25.73 5.87 17.19
C SER A 49 -24.94 6.89 16.33
N GLU A 50 -23.94 6.39 15.61
CA GLU A 50 -23.08 7.20 14.71
C GLU A 50 -23.57 7.15 13.27
N VAL A 51 -24.88 7.06 13.04
CA VAL A 51 -25.47 6.94 11.70
C VAL A 51 -25.30 8.25 10.94
N TYR A 52 -24.69 8.15 9.76
CA TYR A 52 -24.55 9.28 8.85
C TYR A 52 -25.81 9.47 8.00
N SER A 53 -26.24 10.71 7.81
CA SER A 53 -27.34 11.04 6.89
C SER A 53 -26.83 11.39 5.50
N SER A 54 -25.57 11.80 5.38
CA SER A 54 -24.91 12.05 4.10
C SER A 54 -23.42 11.77 4.14
N PHE A 55 -22.79 11.60 2.96
CA PHE A 55 -21.34 11.46 2.86
C PHE A 55 -20.57 12.73 3.30
N ASP A 56 -21.25 13.89 3.28
CA ASP A 56 -20.62 15.16 3.66
C ASP A 56 -20.36 15.29 5.16
N GLU A 57 -21.01 14.48 5.97
CA GLU A 57 -20.78 14.40 7.42
C GLU A 57 -19.54 13.58 7.78
N ILE A 58 -19.04 12.76 6.85
CA ILE A 58 -17.91 11.88 7.12
C ILE A 58 -16.62 12.68 7.17
N THR A 59 -15.87 12.51 8.26
CA THR A 59 -14.53 13.06 8.44
C THR A 59 -13.47 11.98 8.33
N LEU A 60 -12.21 12.37 8.17
CA LEU A 60 -11.10 11.42 8.23
C LEU A 60 -10.96 10.82 9.64
N PRO A 61 -10.56 9.54 9.79
CA PRO A 61 -10.41 8.91 11.10
C PRO A 61 -9.23 9.52 11.85
N LYS A 62 -9.51 10.42 12.80
CA LYS A 62 -8.53 11.09 13.65
C LYS A 62 -8.45 10.38 15.00
N ARG A 63 -7.24 10.26 15.57
CA ARG A 63 -6.99 9.60 16.87
C ARG A 63 -7.55 10.34 18.10
N VAL A 64 -8.58 11.13 17.93
CA VAL A 64 -9.17 11.95 19.00
C VAL A 64 -10.39 11.28 19.67
N GLN A 65 -10.86 10.17 19.13
CA GLN A 65 -12.02 9.46 19.66
C GLN A 65 -11.57 8.26 20.49
N MET A 66 -12.25 8.04 21.60
CA MET A 66 -11.98 6.89 22.48
C MET A 66 -12.31 5.55 21.79
N PHE A 67 -13.29 5.57 20.89
CA PHE A 67 -13.70 4.42 20.07
C PHE A 67 -13.71 4.85 18.60
N MET A 68 -12.79 4.30 17.81
CA MET A 68 -12.74 4.55 16.37
C MET A 68 -13.47 3.42 15.64
N ASN A 69 -14.23 3.78 14.60
CA ASN A 69 -14.83 2.79 13.72
C ASN A 69 -13.75 2.09 12.88
N HIS A 70 -13.52 0.80 13.15
CA HIS A 70 -12.48 0.02 12.45
C HIS A 70 -12.74 -0.13 10.94
N HIS A 71 -14.00 -0.12 10.51
CA HIS A 71 -14.35 -0.17 9.09
C HIS A 71 -14.01 1.14 8.38
N GLN A 72 -14.25 2.29 9.04
CA GLN A 72 -13.81 3.60 8.56
C GLN A 72 -12.29 3.66 8.40
N ILE A 73 -11.54 3.18 9.41
CA ILE A 73 -10.07 3.12 9.35
C ILE A 73 -9.62 2.24 8.19
N LEU A 74 -10.24 1.08 8.00
CA LEU A 74 -9.90 0.17 6.91
C LEU A 74 -10.17 0.81 5.54
N ASP A 75 -11.28 1.50 5.39
CA ASP A 75 -11.60 2.21 4.14
C ASP A 75 -10.67 3.39 3.90
N TYR A 76 -10.27 4.10 4.94
CA TYR A 76 -9.27 5.15 4.81
C TYR A 76 -7.89 4.60 4.40
N ARG A 77 -7.47 3.46 4.95
CA ARG A 77 -6.25 2.77 4.52
C ARG A 77 -6.32 2.34 3.04
N ARG A 78 -7.47 1.81 2.60
CA ARG A 78 -7.70 1.45 1.19
C ARG A 78 -7.66 2.67 0.28
N PHE A 79 -8.27 3.77 0.69
CA PHE A 79 -8.19 5.04 -0.01
C PHE A 79 -6.75 5.53 -0.12
N ALA A 80 -6.00 5.59 0.97
CA ALA A 80 -4.60 6.01 0.95
C ALA A 80 -3.74 5.12 0.06
N ALA A 81 -3.96 3.80 0.09
CA ALA A 81 -3.30 2.85 -0.80
C ALA A 81 -3.66 3.09 -2.27
N SER A 82 -4.92 3.41 -2.60
CA SER A 82 -5.33 3.71 -3.98
C SER A 82 -4.63 4.96 -4.52
N GLN A 83 -4.42 5.99 -3.70
CA GLN A 83 -3.70 7.20 -4.12
C GLN A 83 -2.25 6.90 -4.54
N THR A 84 -1.55 6.03 -3.80
CA THR A 84 -0.20 5.58 -4.16
C THR A 84 -0.24 4.77 -5.47
N ASN A 85 -1.21 3.90 -5.63
CA ASN A 85 -1.37 3.09 -6.84
C ASN A 85 -1.70 3.95 -8.08
N ASP A 86 -2.57 4.93 -7.95
CA ASP A 86 -2.93 5.85 -9.03
C ASP A 86 -1.70 6.65 -9.47
N PHE A 87 -0.91 7.14 -8.53
CA PHE A 87 0.34 7.85 -8.81
C PHE A 87 1.35 6.98 -9.56
N LEU A 88 1.53 5.72 -9.16
CA LEU A 88 2.41 4.78 -9.86
C LEU A 88 1.86 4.43 -11.26
N ASN A 89 0.56 4.25 -11.39
CA ASN A 89 -0.07 3.96 -12.68
C ASN A 89 0.08 5.11 -13.66
N GLU A 90 -0.12 6.37 -13.24
CA GLU A 90 0.10 7.55 -14.09
C GLU A 90 1.52 7.61 -14.61
N GLN A 91 2.52 7.43 -13.75
CA GLN A 91 3.92 7.42 -14.14
C GLN A 91 4.22 6.28 -15.13
N CYS A 92 3.73 5.08 -14.84
CA CYS A 92 3.90 3.93 -15.69
C CYS A 92 3.34 4.16 -17.09
N LEU A 93 2.11 4.63 -17.18
CA LEU A 93 1.45 4.93 -18.47
C LEU A 93 2.18 6.01 -19.24
N LEU A 94 2.69 7.04 -18.54
CA LEU A 94 3.48 8.10 -19.17
C LEU A 94 4.78 7.55 -19.76
N ILE A 95 5.51 6.71 -19.03
CA ILE A 95 6.74 6.08 -19.54
C ILE A 95 6.42 5.18 -20.73
N LYS A 96 5.41 4.31 -20.63
CA LYS A 96 5.02 3.38 -21.71
C LYS A 96 4.59 4.10 -23.00
N LYS A 97 4.11 5.32 -22.90
CA LYS A 97 3.82 6.14 -24.07
C LYS A 97 5.06 6.40 -24.95
N TYR A 98 6.23 6.56 -24.32
CA TYR A 98 7.49 6.92 -25.00
C TYR A 98 8.49 5.75 -25.08
N ALA A 99 8.41 4.80 -24.17
CA ALA A 99 9.35 3.70 -23.99
C ALA A 99 8.64 2.33 -24.12
N LYS A 100 8.00 2.10 -25.28
CA LYS A 100 7.06 0.97 -25.52
C LYS A 100 7.67 -0.42 -25.34
N ASN A 101 8.97 -0.59 -25.54
CA ASN A 101 9.66 -1.87 -25.50
C ASN A 101 10.47 -2.09 -24.23
N GLN A 102 10.25 -1.25 -23.22
CA GLN A 102 10.95 -1.30 -21.95
C GLN A 102 9.96 -1.67 -20.84
N TRP A 103 10.40 -2.56 -19.96
CA TRP A 103 9.57 -2.89 -18.79
C TRP A 103 9.58 -1.74 -17.76
N VAL A 104 8.51 -1.67 -16.99
CA VAL A 104 8.34 -0.70 -15.90
C VAL A 104 7.94 -1.43 -14.63
N THR A 105 8.63 -1.14 -13.55
CA THR A 105 8.36 -1.67 -12.21
C THR A 105 8.60 -0.63 -11.14
N THR A 106 8.36 -0.96 -9.88
CA THR A 106 8.80 -0.22 -8.70
C THR A 106 9.31 -1.19 -7.63
N ASN A 107 10.15 -0.74 -6.70
CA ASN A 107 10.64 -1.56 -5.60
C ASN A 107 9.86 -1.28 -4.32
N TYR A 108 8.96 -2.17 -3.94
CA TYR A 108 8.27 -2.07 -2.65
C TYR A 108 9.13 -2.55 -1.49
N ILE A 109 8.87 -2.04 -0.28
CA ILE A 109 9.32 -2.69 0.94
C ILE A 109 8.19 -3.58 1.44
N PRO A 110 8.36 -4.90 1.50
CA PRO A 110 7.32 -5.79 2.03
C PRO A 110 7.16 -5.57 3.52
N ASN A 111 6.09 -4.87 3.89
CA ASN A 111 5.65 -4.64 5.26
C ASN A 111 4.22 -5.15 5.45
N TYR A 112 3.86 -5.45 6.69
CA TYR A 112 2.54 -6.02 7.02
C TYR A 112 1.37 -5.06 6.79
N ASP A 113 1.62 -3.74 6.72
CA ASP A 113 0.58 -2.71 6.69
C ASP A 113 0.34 -2.09 5.31
N GLU A 114 1.04 -2.53 4.28
CA GLU A 114 1.06 -1.83 3.00
C GLU A 114 0.06 -2.44 2.00
N GLY A 115 -1.17 -1.94 2.04
CA GLY A 115 -2.25 -2.37 1.16
C GLY A 115 -2.14 -1.93 -0.30
N HIS A 116 -1.05 -1.25 -0.71
CA HIS A 116 -0.85 -0.76 -2.09
C HIS A 116 -0.09 -1.76 -2.97
N ILE A 117 0.64 -2.70 -2.38
CA ILE A 117 1.41 -3.70 -3.14
C ILE A 117 0.46 -4.55 -3.99
N GLY A 118 0.74 -4.64 -5.28
CA GLY A 118 -0.11 -5.37 -6.22
C GLY A 118 -1.29 -4.57 -6.77
N GLY A 119 -1.54 -3.36 -6.27
CA GLY A 119 -2.64 -2.51 -6.73
C GLY A 119 -2.33 -1.65 -7.97
N SER A 120 -1.13 -1.78 -8.56
CA SER A 120 -0.71 -1.04 -9.75
C SER A 120 -0.63 -1.98 -10.97
N PRO A 121 -1.76 -2.23 -11.67
CA PRO A 121 -1.83 -3.21 -12.75
C PRO A 121 -1.07 -2.78 -14.01
N SER A 122 -0.70 -1.50 -14.14
CA SER A 122 0.08 -0.98 -15.26
C SER A 122 1.54 -1.40 -15.25
N LEU A 123 2.08 -1.80 -14.10
CA LEU A 123 3.44 -2.31 -13.98
C LEU A 123 3.58 -3.66 -14.69
N ASP A 124 4.71 -3.89 -15.34
CA ASP A 124 4.96 -5.16 -16.06
C ASP A 124 5.19 -6.31 -15.09
N PHE A 125 5.74 -6.04 -13.92
CA PHE A 125 5.86 -6.95 -12.80
C PHE A 125 6.00 -6.17 -11.50
N GLN A 126 5.69 -6.82 -10.39
CA GLN A 126 5.94 -6.27 -9.07
C GLN A 126 7.37 -6.59 -8.63
N SER A 127 8.04 -5.67 -7.97
CA SER A 127 9.35 -5.95 -7.39
C SER A 127 9.49 -5.36 -6.00
N TYR A 128 10.53 -5.75 -5.29
CA TYR A 128 10.73 -5.34 -3.93
C TYR A 128 12.21 -5.18 -3.57
N THR A 129 12.45 -4.45 -2.50
CA THR A 129 13.75 -4.31 -1.84
C THR A 129 13.84 -5.32 -0.71
N ARG A 130 14.96 -6.06 -0.65
CA ARG A 130 15.22 -6.97 0.45
C ARG A 130 16.69 -6.98 0.84
N TYR A 131 16.98 -6.40 1.98
CA TYR A 131 18.26 -6.55 2.63
C TYR A 131 18.23 -7.78 3.54
N MET A 132 19.15 -8.71 3.30
CA MET A 132 19.17 -9.99 4.01
C MET A 132 19.51 -9.83 5.48
N VAL A 133 20.23 -8.76 5.83
CA VAL A 133 20.88 -8.58 7.14
C VAL A 133 20.37 -7.33 7.87
N TYR A 134 19.83 -6.34 7.15
CA TYR A 134 19.43 -5.06 7.73
C TYR A 134 18.16 -5.18 8.57
N GLY A 135 18.22 -4.71 9.82
CA GLY A 135 17.05 -4.57 10.67
C GLY A 135 16.58 -5.85 11.39
N ASP A 136 17.23 -6.99 11.20
CA ASP A 136 16.85 -8.23 11.89
C ASP A 136 17.42 -8.31 13.32
N ASN A 137 17.07 -7.34 14.15
CA ASN A 137 17.35 -7.42 15.58
C ASN A 137 16.42 -8.38 16.35
N GLU A 138 15.43 -8.97 15.67
CA GLU A 138 14.44 -9.84 16.27
C GLU A 138 14.90 -11.32 16.22
N GLY A 139 15.36 -11.81 17.34
CA GLY A 139 15.30 -13.24 17.67
C GLY A 139 16.60 -14.03 17.59
N ILE A 140 17.68 -13.57 16.98
CA ILE A 140 18.94 -14.32 16.92
C ILE A 140 20.12 -13.57 17.59
N GLY A 141 19.84 -12.64 18.49
CA GLY A 141 20.84 -11.89 19.22
C GLY A 141 21.80 -11.11 18.31
N ARG A 142 22.86 -10.54 18.87
CA ARG A 142 23.88 -9.76 18.16
C ARG A 142 24.65 -10.52 17.06
N ARG A 143 24.35 -11.80 16.83
CA ARG A 143 24.94 -12.63 15.76
C ARG A 143 24.06 -12.74 14.51
N GLY A 144 22.81 -12.24 14.54
CA GLY A 144 21.82 -12.39 13.46
C GLY A 144 22.14 -11.64 12.18
N TYR A 145 23.00 -10.62 12.25
CA TYR A 145 23.37 -9.83 11.08
C TYR A 145 24.31 -10.52 10.08
N ARG A 146 24.81 -11.70 10.39
CA ARG A 146 25.68 -12.46 9.47
C ARG A 146 24.91 -13.43 8.59
N VAL A 147 23.72 -13.81 8.99
CA VAL A 147 22.87 -14.76 8.26
C VAL A 147 21.44 -14.20 8.31
N GLY A 148 20.97 -13.59 7.27
CA GLY A 148 19.63 -13.00 7.22
C GLY A 148 18.55 -13.99 7.66
N ASN A 149 17.38 -13.47 8.05
CA ASN A 149 16.26 -14.31 8.48
C ASN A 149 15.63 -15.05 7.27
N PRO A 150 15.83 -16.36 7.12
CA PRO A 150 15.37 -17.11 5.94
C PRO A 150 13.83 -17.12 5.84
N LEU A 151 13.11 -17.05 6.96
CA LEU A 151 11.65 -17.00 6.96
C LEU A 151 11.11 -15.71 6.36
N ARG A 152 11.73 -14.58 6.68
CA ARG A 152 11.35 -13.28 6.07
C ARG A 152 11.66 -13.23 4.59
N ILE A 153 12.78 -13.82 4.17
CA ILE A 153 13.15 -13.91 2.75
C ILE A 153 12.13 -14.78 2.01
N ALA A 154 11.86 -15.96 2.53
CA ALA A 154 10.87 -16.89 1.97
C ALA A 154 9.49 -16.24 1.90
N TRP A 155 9.05 -15.61 2.99
CA TRP A 155 7.77 -14.90 3.04
C TRP A 155 7.66 -13.81 1.96
N ALA A 156 8.68 -12.98 1.77
CA ALA A 156 8.65 -11.93 0.76
C ALA A 156 8.52 -12.53 -0.66
N ASN A 157 9.28 -13.57 -0.97
CA ASN A 157 9.19 -14.27 -2.24
C ASN A 157 7.78 -14.88 -2.46
N ASP A 158 7.23 -15.51 -1.45
CA ASP A 158 5.90 -16.14 -1.54
C ASP A 158 4.77 -15.12 -1.59
N PHE A 159 4.96 -13.95 -0.99
CA PHE A 159 4.02 -12.84 -1.07
C PHE A 159 3.96 -12.24 -2.48
N PHE A 160 5.10 -12.01 -3.14
CA PHE A 160 5.14 -11.38 -4.46
C PHE A 160 4.80 -12.34 -5.60
N ARG A 161 5.12 -13.62 -5.47
CA ARG A 161 4.93 -14.64 -6.51
C ARG A 161 3.49 -14.73 -7.06
N PRO A 162 2.43 -14.73 -6.24
CA PRO A 162 1.06 -14.88 -6.74
C PRO A 162 0.47 -13.60 -7.36
N ILE A 163 1.09 -12.43 -7.19
CA ILE A 163 0.48 -11.16 -7.62
C ILE A 163 0.39 -11.10 -9.15
N GLN A 164 1.51 -11.34 -9.85
CA GLN A 164 1.57 -11.33 -11.32
C GLN A 164 2.36 -12.52 -11.90
N GLY A 165 2.66 -13.55 -11.10
CA GLY A 165 3.42 -14.73 -11.52
C GLY A 165 4.93 -14.50 -11.62
N THR A 166 5.35 -13.32 -12.10
CA THR A 166 6.76 -12.90 -12.16
C THR A 166 6.97 -11.73 -11.20
N TYR A 167 8.08 -11.74 -10.49
CA TYR A 167 8.48 -10.64 -9.61
C TYR A 167 9.98 -10.39 -9.69
N GLY A 168 10.42 -9.22 -9.25
CA GLY A 168 11.81 -8.82 -9.19
C GLY A 168 12.27 -8.53 -7.76
N VAL A 169 13.56 -8.65 -7.52
CA VAL A 169 14.24 -8.09 -6.35
C VAL A 169 15.17 -7.00 -6.86
N MET A 170 14.78 -5.74 -6.67
CA MET A 170 15.51 -4.61 -7.26
C MET A 170 16.69 -4.18 -6.39
N GLU A 171 16.56 -4.33 -5.09
CA GLU A 171 17.65 -4.09 -4.16
C GLU A 171 17.88 -5.34 -3.31
N LEU A 172 18.99 -6.01 -3.56
CA LEU A 172 19.40 -7.20 -2.84
C LEU A 172 20.81 -6.99 -2.28
N GLN A 173 20.93 -7.07 -0.98
CA GLN A 173 22.22 -7.03 -0.33
C GLN A 173 22.85 -8.43 -0.33
N PRO A 174 23.99 -8.63 -1.01
CA PRO A 174 24.64 -9.95 -1.08
C PRO A 174 25.43 -10.30 0.18
N GLY A 175 25.57 -9.39 1.12
CA GLY A 175 26.35 -9.56 2.36
C GLY A 175 26.17 -8.40 3.31
N GLN A 176 27.02 -8.33 4.33
CA GLN A 176 27.01 -7.26 5.30
C GLN A 176 27.44 -5.93 4.65
N VAL A 177 26.63 -4.88 4.83
CA VAL A 177 27.06 -3.50 4.62
C VAL A 177 27.66 -3.01 5.94
N ASN A 178 28.93 -2.66 5.92
CA ASN A 178 29.62 -2.04 7.06
C ASN A 178 29.38 -0.53 7.07
#